data_3948768871631dd33047b03733c2449d
#
_entry.id   3948768871631dd33047b03733c2449d
#
_cell.length_a   1.000
_cell.length_b   1.000
_cell.length_c   1.000
_cell.angle_alpha   90.00
_cell.angle_beta   90.00
_cell.angle_gamma   90.00
#
_symmetry.space_group_name_H-M   'P 1'
#
loop_
_entity.id
_entity.type
_entity.pdbx_description
1 polymer ?
#
loop_
_entity_poly.entity_id
_entity_poly.type
_entity_poly.pdbx_seq_one_letter_code
_entity_poly.pdbx_strand_id
1 'polypeptide(L)'
;MKKILLTAMAVMTLFSCQNDASENNTLSATNAAKTVAKKGCATDDVLKAKLAEDPTLAIRMNQIEAFTQNAIATGRIVNGKIQIPVVVNVLYRTTTENISTAQIQSQIDILNEDFNALNADFNSVPAAFSSVKANVGISFVLETIYRKATTKTSWGTSDAMKSTSTGGINATSPTTKLNLWVCTIGGGILGYAQFPGGASATDGVAIDSKYIGDTGTAVFPYNLGRTATHEVGHWMNLRHIWGDANCGSDLVSDTPTHNDANYGVPAYPHYSTCSGNPIEMTMNYMDYTDDRGMYMFS
;
A
#
# COMPACT_ATOMS: atom_id res chain seq x y z
N MET A 1 18.76 74.31 -36.11
CA MET A 1 17.57 74.92 -36.78
C MET A 1 16.33 74.30 -36.10
N LYS A 2 15.63 75.22 -35.48
CA LYS A 2 14.20 75.44 -35.46
C LYS A 2 13.31 74.19 -35.11
N LYS A 3 12.68 74.21 -33.93
CA LYS A 3 11.35 74.78 -33.56
C LYS A 3 10.30 73.68 -33.78
N ILE A 4 9.27 73.40 -32.98
CA ILE A 4 8.27 74.13 -32.15
C ILE A 4 7.47 73.05 -31.44
N LEU A 5 7.30 72.91 -30.13
CA LEU A 5 6.24 73.39 -29.24
C LEU A 5 4.79 73.16 -29.77
N LEU A 6 4.00 72.39 -29.06
CA LEU A 6 2.67 72.82 -28.63
C LEU A 6 2.08 71.95 -27.53
N THR A 7 1.67 72.65 -26.53
CA THR A 7 0.95 72.34 -25.28
C THR A 7 -0.54 72.09 -25.58
N ALA A 8 -1.20 71.23 -24.92
CA ALA A 8 -2.60 71.39 -24.58
C ALA A 8 -2.95 70.76 -23.25
N MET A 9 -3.55 71.56 -22.47
CA MET A 9 -3.94 71.51 -21.08
C MET A 9 -5.45 71.27 -20.97
N ALA A 10 -5.86 70.82 -19.78
CA ALA A 10 -7.22 70.86 -19.21
C ALA A 10 -7.96 69.50 -19.20
N VAL A 11 -8.71 69.12 -18.18
CA VAL A 11 -9.30 69.77 -17.01
C VAL A 11 -9.66 68.72 -16.00
N MET A 12 -9.49 68.99 -14.72
CA MET A 12 -10.03 68.27 -13.55
C MET A 12 -11.54 68.31 -13.54
N THR A 13 -12.14 67.18 -13.10
CA THR A 13 -13.37 67.26 -12.29
C THR A 13 -13.30 66.21 -11.17
N LEU A 14 -13.25 66.71 -9.98
CA LEU A 14 -13.46 65.97 -8.75
C LEU A 14 -14.96 65.69 -8.58
N PHE A 15 -15.34 64.45 -8.33
CA PHE A 15 -16.55 64.13 -7.61
C PHE A 15 -16.21 63.19 -6.45
N SER A 16 -16.27 63.79 -5.26
CA SER A 16 -16.32 63.08 -3.97
C SER A 16 -17.76 62.55 -3.78
N CYS A 17 -17.87 61.28 -3.48
CA CYS A 17 -18.99 60.76 -2.68
C CYS A 17 -18.45 59.63 -1.79
N GLN A 18 -18.36 59.95 -0.52
CA GLN A 18 -18.25 58.95 0.55
C GLN A 18 -19.53 58.15 0.61
N ASN A 19 -19.41 56.82 0.70
CA ASN A 19 -20.39 56.00 1.36
C ASN A 19 -19.62 54.90 2.10
N ASP A 20 -19.71 54.95 3.43
CA ASP A 20 -19.34 53.90 4.31
C ASP A 20 -20.18 52.64 4.02
N ALA A 21 -19.51 51.54 3.65
CA ALA A 21 -20.10 50.25 3.66
C ALA A 21 -19.06 49.29 4.26
N SER A 22 -19.45 48.70 5.39
CA SER A 22 -18.70 47.73 6.19
C SER A 22 -18.01 46.67 5.33
N GLU A 23 -16.70 46.56 5.49
CA GLU A 23 -15.94 45.42 4.97
C GLU A 23 -16.36 44.15 5.70
N ASN A 24 -17.23 43.38 5.07
CA ASN A 24 -17.37 41.96 5.36
C ASN A 24 -16.17 41.24 4.71
N ASN A 25 -15.15 41.02 5.51
CA ASN A 25 -14.00 40.22 5.15
C ASN A 25 -14.41 38.74 5.08
N THR A 26 -15.05 38.33 3.99
CA THR A 26 -15.23 36.94 3.63
C THR A 26 -13.87 36.40 3.18
N LEU A 27 -13.16 35.79 4.13
CA LEU A 27 -12.08 34.88 3.83
C LEU A 27 -12.62 33.79 2.88
N SER A 28 -12.39 33.98 1.60
CA SER A 28 -12.56 32.92 0.61
C SER A 28 -11.53 31.84 0.93
N ALA A 29 -11.94 30.88 1.76
CA ALA A 29 -11.19 29.65 1.92
C ALA A 29 -11.22 28.94 0.56
N THR A 30 -10.15 29.11 -0.21
CA THR A 30 -9.84 28.21 -1.31
C THR A 30 -9.63 26.84 -0.69
N ASN A 31 -10.68 26.03 -0.67
CA ASN A 31 -10.58 24.60 -0.50
C ASN A 31 -9.76 24.05 -1.66
N ALA A 32 -8.44 24.13 -1.56
CA ALA A 32 -7.58 23.24 -2.30
C ALA A 32 -7.99 21.83 -1.83
N ALA A 33 -8.79 21.16 -2.65
CA ALA A 33 -9.05 19.74 -2.47
C ALA A 33 -7.68 19.08 -2.39
N LYS A 34 -7.29 18.65 -1.17
CA LYS A 34 -6.12 17.82 -0.94
C LYS A 34 -6.38 16.57 -1.76
N THR A 35 -5.74 16.45 -2.93
CA THR A 35 -5.75 15.20 -3.68
C THR A 35 -5.19 14.15 -2.74
N VAL A 36 -6.06 13.30 -2.23
CA VAL A 36 -5.65 12.14 -1.44
C VAL A 36 -4.76 11.32 -2.37
N ALA A 37 -3.51 11.12 -1.99
CA ALA A 37 -2.63 10.25 -2.73
C ALA A 37 -3.28 8.86 -2.75
N LYS A 38 -3.59 8.35 -3.94
CA LYS A 38 -4.12 6.99 -4.08
C LYS A 38 -3.04 6.02 -3.66
N LYS A 39 -3.40 5.03 -2.82
CA LYS A 39 -2.51 3.90 -2.50
C LYS A 39 -2.11 3.23 -3.81
N GLY A 40 -0.82 3.11 -4.07
CA GLY A 40 -0.27 2.48 -5.27
C GLY A 40 0.35 1.13 -4.90
N CYS A 41 -0.44 0.05 -4.80
CA CYS A 41 0.06 -1.31 -4.88
C CYS A 41 0.22 -1.67 -6.35
N ALA A 42 1.38 -2.20 -6.75
CA ALA A 42 1.66 -2.59 -8.13
C ALA A 42 1.60 -4.12 -8.33
N THR A 43 1.15 -4.87 -7.35
CA THR A 43 1.19 -6.36 -7.36
C THR A 43 0.41 -6.94 -8.53
N ASP A 44 -0.79 -6.42 -8.84
CA ASP A 44 -1.59 -6.89 -9.99
C ASP A 44 -0.91 -6.58 -11.33
N ASP A 45 -0.34 -5.39 -11.50
CA ASP A 45 0.41 -5.03 -12.72
C ASP A 45 1.66 -5.89 -12.89
N VAL A 46 2.39 -6.16 -11.81
CA VAL A 46 3.54 -7.07 -11.79
C VAL A 46 3.11 -8.49 -12.16
N LEU A 47 1.99 -8.97 -11.62
CA LEU A 47 1.45 -10.29 -11.96
C LEU A 47 1.09 -10.38 -13.45
N LYS A 48 0.38 -9.40 -13.99
CA LYS A 48 0.03 -9.35 -15.43
C LYS A 48 1.27 -9.39 -16.31
N ALA A 49 2.31 -8.64 -15.97
CA ALA A 49 3.56 -8.66 -16.70
C ALA A 49 4.23 -10.05 -16.64
N LYS A 50 4.32 -10.66 -15.46
CA LYS A 50 4.90 -12.00 -15.29
C LYS A 50 4.10 -13.10 -16.00
N LEU A 51 2.77 -13.02 -16.04
CA LEU A 51 1.92 -13.94 -16.80
C LEU A 51 2.11 -13.80 -18.30
N ALA A 52 2.40 -12.59 -18.79
CA ALA A 52 2.72 -12.36 -20.21
C ALA A 52 4.10 -12.92 -20.58
N GLU A 53 5.08 -12.85 -19.66
CA GLU A 53 6.43 -13.40 -19.85
C GLU A 53 6.48 -14.93 -19.73
N ASP A 54 5.72 -15.50 -18.80
CA ASP A 54 5.65 -16.93 -18.51
C ASP A 54 4.18 -17.40 -18.38
N PRO A 55 3.56 -17.84 -19.49
CA PRO A 55 2.18 -18.35 -19.44
C PRO A 55 1.98 -19.60 -18.55
N THR A 56 3.07 -20.33 -18.22
CA THR A 56 2.99 -21.49 -17.32
C THR A 56 2.83 -21.08 -15.86
N LEU A 57 3.06 -19.81 -15.52
CA LEU A 57 2.81 -19.28 -14.19
C LEU A 57 1.33 -19.43 -13.80
N ALA A 58 0.39 -19.19 -14.72
CA ALA A 58 -1.04 -19.36 -14.46
C ALA A 58 -1.37 -20.81 -14.05
N ILE A 59 -0.71 -21.80 -14.66
CA ILE A 59 -0.90 -23.21 -14.32
C ILE A 59 -0.42 -23.49 -12.89
N ARG A 60 0.76 -22.98 -12.52
CA ARG A 60 1.30 -23.14 -11.16
C ARG A 60 0.42 -22.46 -10.13
N MET A 61 -0.06 -21.25 -10.39
CA MET A 61 -0.98 -20.53 -9.49
C MET A 61 -2.29 -21.29 -9.29
N ASN A 62 -2.87 -21.84 -10.36
CA ASN A 62 -4.08 -22.66 -10.25
C ASN A 62 -3.84 -23.95 -9.45
N GLN A 63 -2.66 -24.57 -9.55
CA GLN A 63 -2.28 -25.73 -8.73
C GLN A 63 -2.15 -25.35 -7.25
N ILE A 64 -1.59 -24.20 -6.95
CA ILE A 64 -1.47 -23.67 -5.58
C ILE A 64 -2.88 -23.39 -5.03
N GLU A 65 -3.73 -22.74 -5.80
CA GLU A 65 -5.12 -22.48 -5.42
C GLU A 65 -5.90 -23.78 -5.12
N ALA A 66 -5.82 -24.76 -6.02
CA ALA A 66 -6.45 -26.07 -5.82
C ALA A 66 -5.91 -26.79 -4.57
N PHE A 67 -4.60 -26.68 -4.28
CA PHE A 67 -4.01 -27.20 -3.07
C PHE A 67 -4.55 -26.50 -1.82
N THR A 68 -4.65 -25.17 -1.85
CA THR A 68 -5.18 -24.36 -0.74
C THR A 68 -6.63 -24.72 -0.44
N GLN A 69 -7.49 -24.78 -1.46
CA GLN A 69 -8.89 -25.17 -1.30
C GLN A 69 -9.04 -26.59 -0.74
N ASN A 70 -8.21 -27.53 -1.20
CA ASN A 70 -8.21 -28.88 -0.67
C ASN A 70 -7.70 -28.93 0.79
N ALA A 71 -6.70 -28.14 1.14
CA ALA A 71 -6.19 -28.05 2.51
C ALA A 71 -7.21 -27.48 3.48
N ILE A 72 -7.98 -26.45 3.06
CA ILE A 72 -9.12 -25.90 3.82
C ILE A 72 -10.19 -26.97 4.03
N ALA A 73 -10.62 -27.64 2.95
CA ALA A 73 -11.67 -28.65 2.98
C ALA A 73 -11.31 -29.87 3.85
N THR A 74 -10.03 -30.21 3.97
CA THR A 74 -9.56 -31.37 4.75
C THR A 74 -9.14 -31.03 6.16
N GLY A 75 -9.27 -29.77 6.60
CA GLY A 75 -8.92 -29.33 7.94
C GLY A 75 -7.45 -29.51 8.30
N ARG A 76 -6.56 -29.44 7.34
CA ARG A 76 -5.13 -29.77 7.47
C ARG A 76 -4.27 -28.72 8.18
N ILE A 77 -4.86 -27.59 8.55
CA ILE A 77 -4.16 -26.58 9.36
C ILE A 77 -4.40 -26.90 10.83
N VAL A 78 -3.50 -27.68 11.42
CA VAL A 78 -3.55 -28.07 12.82
C VAL A 78 -2.46 -27.32 13.61
N ASN A 79 -2.90 -26.43 14.52
CA ASN A 79 -2.24 -25.99 15.78
C ASN A 79 -0.71 -25.74 15.79
N GLY A 80 -0.07 -25.39 14.68
CA GLY A 80 1.32 -24.97 14.67
C GLY A 80 1.45 -23.49 14.36
N LYS A 81 2.02 -22.69 15.26
CA LYS A 81 2.45 -21.34 14.92
C LYS A 81 3.49 -21.42 13.81
N ILE A 82 3.16 -20.93 12.64
CA ILE A 82 4.11 -20.81 11.53
C ILE A 82 5.00 -19.61 11.84
N GLN A 83 6.30 -19.82 11.91
CA GLN A 83 7.27 -18.74 12.06
C GLN A 83 8.04 -18.54 10.76
N ILE A 84 8.01 -17.33 10.23
CA ILE A 84 8.65 -16.96 8.98
C ILE A 84 9.87 -16.08 9.29
N PRO A 85 11.09 -16.55 8.98
CA PRO A 85 12.28 -15.71 9.02
C PRO A 85 12.23 -14.64 7.94
N VAL A 86 12.55 -13.39 8.30
CA VAL A 86 12.54 -12.24 7.40
C VAL A 86 13.95 -11.71 7.17
N VAL A 87 14.31 -11.57 5.91
CA VAL A 87 15.53 -10.90 5.47
C VAL A 87 15.16 -9.56 4.86
N VAL A 88 15.73 -8.48 5.39
CA VAL A 88 15.44 -7.12 4.92
C VAL A 88 16.64 -6.59 4.11
N ASN A 89 16.38 -6.21 2.87
CA ASN A 89 17.37 -5.73 1.89
C ASN A 89 17.16 -4.22 1.66
N VAL A 90 17.94 -3.37 2.33
CA VAL A 90 17.84 -1.91 2.23
C VAL A 90 18.74 -1.39 1.12
N LEU A 91 18.17 -0.77 0.10
CA LEU A 91 18.86 -0.09 -0.98
C LEU A 91 18.68 1.42 -0.82
N TYR A 92 19.74 2.16 -0.59
CA TYR A 92 19.67 3.56 -0.25
C TYR A 92 20.66 4.42 -1.03
N ARG A 93 20.26 5.64 -1.38
CA ARG A 93 21.10 6.66 -2.01
C ARG A 93 21.49 7.76 -1.01
N THR A 94 20.59 8.04 -0.08
CA THR A 94 20.76 9.07 0.96
C THR A 94 20.73 8.46 2.36
N THR A 95 21.16 9.21 3.34
CA THR A 95 21.08 8.81 4.76
C THR A 95 19.64 8.61 5.22
N THR A 96 18.69 9.38 4.68
CA THR A 96 17.26 9.23 4.97
C THR A 96 16.69 7.93 4.43
N GLU A 97 17.10 7.53 3.21
CA GLU A 97 16.69 6.26 2.61
C GLU A 97 17.32 5.04 3.31
N ASN A 98 18.43 5.23 4.03
CA ASN A 98 19.04 4.20 4.86
C ASN A 98 18.35 4.09 6.21
N ILE A 99 17.09 3.67 6.15
CA ILE A 99 16.20 3.59 7.31
C ILE A 99 16.84 2.85 8.49
N SER A 100 16.48 3.24 9.71
CA SER A 100 17.06 2.68 10.92
C SER A 100 16.66 1.21 11.16
N THR A 101 17.47 0.48 11.92
CA THR A 101 17.09 -0.87 12.37
C THR A 101 15.84 -0.82 13.26
N ALA A 102 15.64 0.23 14.04
CA ALA A 102 14.43 0.41 14.84
C ALA A 102 13.17 0.52 13.96
N GLN A 103 13.25 1.26 12.84
CA GLN A 103 12.12 1.34 11.89
C GLN A 103 11.85 -0.01 11.20
N ILE A 104 12.88 -0.79 10.89
CA ILE A 104 12.70 -2.14 10.36
C ILE A 104 12.06 -3.04 11.40
N GLN A 105 12.51 -2.95 12.66
CA GLN A 105 11.94 -3.75 13.75
C GLN A 105 10.47 -3.40 13.98
N SER A 106 10.09 -2.11 13.97
CA SER A 106 8.69 -1.72 14.10
C SER A 106 7.81 -2.35 13.03
N GLN A 107 8.33 -2.50 11.79
CA GLN A 107 7.58 -3.23 10.76
C GLN A 107 7.39 -4.71 11.07
N ILE A 108 8.40 -5.37 11.63
CA ILE A 108 8.27 -6.78 12.04
C ILE A 108 7.26 -6.92 13.19
N ASP A 109 7.28 -5.99 14.13
CA ASP A 109 6.33 -5.95 15.25
C ASP A 109 4.89 -5.75 14.73
N ILE A 110 4.68 -4.83 13.80
CA ILE A 110 3.38 -4.59 13.15
C ILE A 110 2.88 -5.85 12.40
N LEU A 111 3.75 -6.52 11.62
CA LEU A 111 3.37 -7.77 10.97
C LEU A 111 2.92 -8.82 11.99
N ASN A 112 3.61 -8.90 13.13
CA ASN A 112 3.24 -9.82 14.20
C ASN A 112 1.92 -9.43 14.89
N GLU A 113 1.64 -8.13 15.04
CA GLU A 113 0.36 -7.67 15.58
C GLU A 113 -0.78 -7.98 14.61
N ASP A 114 -0.63 -7.62 13.34
CA ASP A 114 -1.68 -7.74 12.33
C ASP A 114 -2.05 -9.20 12.02
N PHE A 115 -1.05 -10.05 11.82
CA PHE A 115 -1.26 -11.47 11.49
C PHE A 115 -1.67 -12.32 12.71
N ASN A 116 -1.61 -11.77 13.93
CA ASN A 116 -2.05 -12.45 15.15
C ASN A 116 -3.23 -11.75 15.84
N ALA A 117 -3.89 -10.79 15.16
CA ALA A 117 -5.03 -10.03 15.69
C ALA A 117 -4.72 -9.37 17.07
N LEU A 118 -3.49 -8.86 17.20
CA LEU A 118 -2.99 -8.20 18.42
C LEU A 118 -2.94 -6.66 18.26
N ASN A 119 -3.19 -6.14 17.06
CA ASN A 119 -3.27 -4.72 16.79
C ASN A 119 -4.38 -4.06 17.62
N ALA A 120 -4.12 -2.88 18.17
CA ALA A 120 -5.00 -2.20 19.12
C ALA A 120 -6.40 -1.92 18.54
N ASP A 121 -6.49 -1.69 17.22
CA ASP A 121 -7.70 -1.38 16.48
C ASP A 121 -8.51 -2.63 16.04
N PHE A 122 -8.01 -3.85 16.26
CA PHE A 122 -8.74 -5.10 15.94
C PHE A 122 -10.11 -5.20 16.65
N ASN A 123 -10.24 -4.59 17.82
CA ASN A 123 -11.51 -4.55 18.54
C ASN A 123 -12.53 -3.55 17.96
N SER A 124 -12.09 -2.71 17.02
CA SER A 124 -12.95 -1.77 16.31
C SER A 124 -13.67 -2.40 15.11
N VAL A 125 -13.41 -3.68 14.81
CA VAL A 125 -14.09 -4.43 13.74
C VAL A 125 -15.59 -4.39 13.97
N PRO A 126 -16.38 -3.90 12.98
CA PRO A 126 -17.82 -3.81 13.10
C PRO A 126 -18.49 -5.16 13.37
N ALA A 127 -19.62 -5.12 14.10
CA ALA A 127 -20.35 -6.34 14.48
C ALA A 127 -20.72 -7.22 13.27
N ALA A 128 -20.97 -6.62 12.10
CA ALA A 128 -21.27 -7.36 10.87
C ALA A 128 -20.12 -8.32 10.45
N PHE A 129 -18.87 -8.03 10.82
CA PHE A 129 -17.70 -8.80 10.46
C PHE A 129 -17.05 -9.52 11.64
N SER A 130 -17.65 -9.42 12.83
CA SER A 130 -17.08 -10.00 14.05
C SER A 130 -16.91 -11.52 14.02
N SER A 131 -17.74 -12.22 13.25
CA SER A 131 -17.68 -13.68 13.11
C SER A 131 -16.63 -14.18 12.10
N VAL A 132 -16.13 -13.29 11.26
CA VAL A 132 -15.18 -13.64 10.17
C VAL A 132 -13.80 -13.01 10.37
N LYS A 133 -13.63 -12.07 11.33
CA LYS A 133 -12.31 -11.52 11.63
C LYS A 133 -11.36 -12.60 12.13
N ALA A 134 -10.17 -12.67 11.53
CA ALA A 134 -9.25 -13.78 11.72
C ALA A 134 -8.01 -13.43 12.54
N ASN A 135 -7.55 -14.42 13.32
CA ASN A 135 -6.16 -14.51 13.77
C ASN A 135 -5.46 -15.54 12.88
N VAL A 136 -4.57 -15.08 12.01
CA VAL A 136 -3.89 -15.94 11.03
C VAL A 136 -2.89 -16.90 11.69
N GLY A 137 -2.36 -16.52 12.86
CA GLY A 137 -1.45 -17.37 13.64
C GLY A 137 -0.05 -17.49 13.03
N ILE A 138 0.37 -16.54 12.19
CA ILE A 138 1.70 -16.49 11.58
C ILE A 138 2.54 -15.44 12.29
N SER A 139 3.79 -15.80 12.58
CA SER A 139 4.74 -14.88 13.21
C SER A 139 5.96 -14.66 12.31
N PHE A 140 6.52 -13.46 12.40
CA PHE A 140 7.67 -13.02 11.62
C PHE A 140 8.85 -12.73 12.54
N VAL A 141 10.05 -13.16 12.15
CA VAL A 141 11.26 -12.95 12.93
C VAL A 141 12.32 -12.29 12.05
N LEU A 142 12.79 -11.13 12.45
CA LEU A 142 13.91 -10.47 11.76
C LEU A 142 15.16 -11.30 11.92
N GLU A 143 15.69 -11.82 10.81
CA GLU A 143 16.90 -12.64 10.84
C GLU A 143 18.14 -11.82 10.43
N THR A 144 18.04 -11.07 9.34
CA THR A 144 19.19 -10.34 8.79
C THR A 144 18.76 -9.07 8.07
N ILE A 145 19.59 -8.04 8.17
CA ILE A 145 19.46 -6.80 7.41
C ILE A 145 20.69 -6.65 6.53
N TYR A 146 20.49 -6.62 5.21
CA TYR A 146 21.50 -6.19 4.27
C TYR A 146 21.29 -4.75 3.86
N ARG A 147 22.38 -3.99 3.74
CA ARG A 147 22.35 -2.58 3.36
C ARG A 147 23.32 -2.33 2.21
N LYS A 148 22.82 -1.70 1.15
CA LYS A 148 23.63 -1.40 -0.04
C LYS A 148 23.37 0.02 -0.52
N ALA A 149 24.41 0.81 -0.61
CA ALA A 149 24.36 2.11 -1.26
C ALA A 149 24.15 1.95 -2.78
N THR A 150 23.35 2.84 -3.35
CA THR A 150 23.06 2.91 -4.77
C THR A 150 23.14 4.34 -5.29
N THR A 151 23.36 4.51 -6.57
CA THR A 151 23.26 5.82 -7.25
C THR A 151 21.89 6.03 -7.91
N LYS A 152 21.05 5.00 -7.94
CA LYS A 152 19.70 5.10 -8.53
C LYS A 152 18.80 5.99 -7.65
N THR A 153 18.09 6.89 -8.29
CA THR A 153 17.14 7.79 -7.62
C THR A 153 15.82 7.11 -7.28
N SER A 154 15.46 6.11 -8.05
CA SER A 154 14.29 5.26 -7.80
C SER A 154 14.40 3.92 -8.54
N TRP A 155 13.59 2.97 -8.12
CA TRP A 155 13.43 1.66 -8.74
C TRP A 155 12.03 1.56 -9.33
N GLY A 156 11.88 0.80 -10.41
CA GLY A 156 10.58 0.42 -10.98
C GLY A 156 10.11 -0.93 -10.45
N THR A 157 9.05 -1.45 -11.06
CA THR A 157 8.41 -2.74 -10.68
C THR A 157 8.93 -3.94 -11.46
N SER A 158 10.03 -3.80 -12.21
CA SER A 158 10.67 -4.88 -13.01
C SER A 158 11.64 -5.76 -12.22
N ASP A 159 11.53 -5.77 -10.88
CA ASP A 159 12.38 -6.55 -9.96
C ASP A 159 13.90 -6.22 -10.03
N ALA A 160 14.29 -5.10 -10.65
CA ALA A 160 15.70 -4.75 -10.77
C ALA A 160 16.40 -4.55 -9.41
N MET A 161 15.68 -4.16 -8.34
CA MET A 161 16.20 -4.08 -6.97
C MET A 161 16.51 -5.45 -6.38
N LYS A 162 15.94 -6.51 -6.93
CA LYS A 162 16.07 -7.89 -6.44
C LYS A 162 17.26 -8.64 -7.07
N SER A 163 18.12 -7.95 -7.83
CA SER A 163 19.28 -8.58 -8.46
C SER A 163 20.55 -7.75 -8.33
N THR A 164 21.64 -8.42 -7.96
CA THR A 164 22.98 -7.80 -7.91
C THR A 164 23.49 -7.39 -9.28
N SER A 165 23.09 -8.09 -10.35
CA SER A 165 23.49 -7.77 -11.73
C SER A 165 22.94 -6.43 -12.21
N THR A 166 21.82 -5.97 -11.64
CA THR A 166 21.20 -4.67 -11.92
C THR A 166 21.50 -3.61 -10.85
N GLY A 167 22.39 -3.93 -9.91
CA GLY A 167 22.78 -3.04 -8.82
C GLY A 167 21.99 -3.21 -7.53
N GLY A 168 21.02 -4.14 -7.49
CA GLY A 168 20.21 -4.48 -6.32
C GLY A 168 20.90 -5.49 -5.39
N ILE A 169 20.09 -6.20 -4.61
CA ILE A 169 20.50 -7.28 -3.69
C ILE A 169 19.69 -8.53 -4.05
N ASN A 170 20.39 -9.66 -4.24
CA ASN A 170 19.72 -10.94 -4.52
C ASN A 170 18.91 -11.42 -3.31
N ALA A 171 17.85 -12.18 -3.58
CA ALA A 171 17.11 -12.88 -2.53
C ALA A 171 18.02 -13.84 -1.76
N THR A 172 17.80 -13.94 -0.45
CA THR A 172 18.49 -14.88 0.45
C THR A 172 17.55 -15.99 0.83
N SER A 173 17.87 -17.23 0.47
CA SER A 173 17.09 -18.43 0.79
C SER A 173 15.57 -18.27 0.55
N PRO A 174 15.13 -17.85 -0.62
CA PRO A 174 13.73 -17.45 -0.88
C PRO A 174 12.72 -18.58 -0.72
N THR A 175 13.15 -19.83 -0.72
CA THR A 175 12.27 -20.99 -0.47
C THR A 175 11.94 -21.23 1.01
N THR A 176 12.59 -20.50 1.92
CA THR A 176 12.44 -20.69 3.37
C THR A 176 12.33 -19.38 4.14
N LYS A 177 12.50 -18.24 3.48
CA LYS A 177 12.51 -16.92 4.12
C LYS A 177 11.76 -15.92 3.27
N LEU A 178 11.02 -15.03 3.93
CA LEU A 178 10.49 -13.83 3.30
C LEU A 178 11.64 -12.84 3.05
N ASN A 179 11.82 -12.45 1.80
CA ASN A 179 12.72 -11.36 1.44
C ASN A 179 11.93 -10.06 1.26
N LEU A 180 12.32 -9.03 1.98
CA LEU A 180 11.69 -7.72 1.94
C LEU A 180 12.72 -6.70 1.44
N TRP A 181 12.48 -6.11 0.27
CA TRP A 181 13.31 -5.05 -0.28
C TRP A 181 12.74 -3.70 0.09
N VAL A 182 13.59 -2.84 0.65
CA VAL A 182 13.25 -1.46 1.02
C VAL A 182 14.09 -0.53 0.18
N CYS A 183 13.42 0.30 -0.63
CA CYS A 183 14.07 1.24 -1.53
C CYS A 183 13.13 2.39 -1.90
N THR A 184 13.60 3.40 -2.58
CA THR A 184 12.70 4.40 -3.19
C THR A 184 12.09 3.80 -4.45
N ILE A 185 10.76 3.63 -4.49
CA ILE A 185 10.01 3.14 -5.64
C ILE A 185 9.43 4.33 -6.41
N GLY A 186 9.62 4.35 -7.72
CA GLY A 186 9.10 5.43 -8.57
C GLY A 186 7.60 5.30 -8.84
N GLY A 187 7.00 6.36 -9.42
CA GLY A 187 5.61 6.32 -9.87
C GLY A 187 4.55 6.43 -8.78
N GLY A 188 4.92 6.76 -7.54
CA GLY A 188 3.96 6.86 -6.42
C GLY A 188 3.52 5.51 -5.88
N ILE A 189 4.24 4.44 -6.20
CA ILE A 189 3.98 3.08 -5.75
C ILE A 189 4.49 2.93 -4.31
N LEU A 190 3.64 2.41 -3.42
CA LEU A 190 3.95 2.18 -2.02
C LEU A 190 4.70 0.86 -1.84
N GLY A 191 4.28 -0.16 -2.58
CA GLY A 191 4.85 -1.49 -2.53
C GLY A 191 4.32 -2.40 -3.63
N TYR A 192 4.89 -3.59 -3.71
CA TYR A 192 4.38 -4.71 -4.48
C TYR A 192 4.95 -6.03 -3.98
N ALA A 193 4.23 -7.10 -4.20
CA ALA A 193 4.63 -8.47 -3.89
C ALA A 193 4.73 -9.33 -5.15
N GLN A 194 5.43 -10.44 -5.05
CA GLN A 194 5.30 -11.53 -5.99
C GLN A 194 4.31 -12.56 -5.44
N PHE A 195 3.29 -12.89 -6.23
CA PHE A 195 2.41 -14.01 -5.92
C PHE A 195 3.17 -15.35 -5.93
N PRO A 196 2.73 -16.34 -5.13
CA PRO A 196 3.31 -17.68 -5.14
C PRO A 196 3.31 -18.31 -6.55
N GLY A 197 4.34 -19.12 -6.82
CA GLY A 197 4.51 -19.80 -8.12
C GLY A 197 5.42 -19.06 -9.10
N GLY A 198 5.85 -17.83 -8.80
CA GLY A 198 6.83 -17.07 -9.56
C GLY A 198 8.25 -17.59 -9.36
N ALA A 199 9.23 -16.91 -10.00
CA ALA A 199 10.64 -17.27 -9.89
C ALA A 199 11.17 -17.00 -8.47
N SER A 200 11.87 -17.97 -7.89
CA SER A 200 12.41 -17.85 -6.53
C SER A 200 13.44 -16.72 -6.39
N ALA A 201 14.14 -16.37 -7.46
CA ALA A 201 15.12 -15.28 -7.45
C ALA A 201 14.49 -13.89 -7.19
N THR A 202 13.20 -13.73 -7.45
CA THR A 202 12.44 -12.49 -7.27
C THR A 202 11.33 -12.61 -6.20
N ASP A 203 11.29 -13.75 -5.50
CA ASP A 203 10.28 -14.04 -4.48
C ASP A 203 10.42 -13.11 -3.27
N GLY A 204 9.29 -12.54 -2.86
CA GLY A 204 9.17 -11.62 -1.73
C GLY A 204 8.49 -10.30 -2.09
N VAL A 205 8.71 -9.30 -1.24
CA VAL A 205 7.98 -8.04 -1.18
C VAL A 205 8.93 -6.86 -1.36
N ALA A 206 8.53 -5.84 -2.11
CA ALA A 206 9.23 -4.56 -2.22
C ALA A 206 8.37 -3.43 -1.64
N ILE A 207 8.92 -2.62 -0.74
CA ILE A 207 8.23 -1.50 -0.08
C ILE A 207 9.07 -0.23 -0.27
N ASP A 208 8.40 0.88 -0.57
CA ASP A 208 9.06 2.19 -0.56
C ASP A 208 9.47 2.56 0.87
N SER A 209 10.67 3.10 1.01
CA SER A 209 11.29 3.46 2.31
C SER A 209 10.47 4.45 3.16
N LYS A 210 9.46 5.10 2.58
CA LYS A 210 8.53 6.01 3.25
C LYS A 210 7.27 5.33 3.80
N TYR A 211 7.06 4.05 3.50
CA TYR A 211 5.81 3.34 3.82
C TYR A 211 6.06 2.02 4.56
N ILE A 212 7.18 1.95 5.28
CA ILE A 212 7.58 0.81 6.09
C ILE A 212 7.70 1.21 7.55
N GLY A 213 7.13 0.38 8.44
CA GLY A 213 7.10 0.67 9.88
C GLY A 213 6.19 1.85 10.24
N ASP A 214 6.25 2.27 11.49
CA ASP A 214 5.45 3.37 12.06
C ASP A 214 6.31 4.52 12.58
N THR A 215 7.62 4.45 12.42
CA THR A 215 8.58 5.43 12.90
C THR A 215 9.49 5.94 11.78
N GLY A 216 10.41 6.85 12.10
CA GLY A 216 11.48 7.29 11.21
C GLY A 216 10.97 8.01 9.96
N THR A 217 11.07 7.39 8.81
CA THR A 217 10.69 7.98 7.50
C THR A 217 9.25 7.70 7.09
N ALA A 218 8.48 6.97 7.91
CA ALA A 218 7.10 6.64 7.63
C ALA A 218 6.22 7.91 7.48
N VAL A 219 5.43 8.00 6.39
CA VAL A 219 4.69 9.21 6.00
C VAL A 219 3.20 8.94 5.93
N PHE A 220 2.43 9.80 6.64
CA PHE A 220 0.97 9.82 6.58
C PHE A 220 0.47 9.97 5.11
N PRO A 221 -0.59 9.25 4.72
CA PRO A 221 -1.50 8.42 5.54
C PRO A 221 -1.11 6.93 5.65
N TYR A 222 0.05 6.52 5.12
CA TYR A 222 0.52 5.14 5.07
C TYR A 222 1.72 4.93 6.01
N ASN A 223 1.56 5.36 7.25
CA ASN A 223 2.63 5.42 8.26
C ASN A 223 2.40 4.51 9.47
N LEU A 224 1.53 3.51 9.35
CA LEU A 224 1.31 2.51 10.39
C LEU A 224 1.76 1.10 9.95
N GLY A 225 2.59 1.02 8.89
CA GLY A 225 3.18 -0.23 8.40
C GLY A 225 2.22 -1.15 7.67
N ARG A 226 0.98 -0.72 7.41
CA ARG A 226 -0.06 -1.57 6.80
C ARG A 226 0.18 -1.82 5.31
N THR A 227 1.02 -1.02 4.65
CA THR A 227 1.49 -1.32 3.30
C THR A 227 2.21 -2.68 3.27
N ALA A 228 3.14 -2.93 4.19
CA ALA A 228 3.82 -4.23 4.21
C ALA A 228 2.89 -5.39 4.61
N THR A 229 1.93 -5.16 5.51
CA THR A 229 0.89 -6.15 5.85
C THR A 229 0.08 -6.55 4.61
N HIS A 230 -0.34 -5.57 3.81
CA HIS A 230 -1.05 -5.77 2.54
C HIS A 230 -0.21 -6.58 1.55
N GLU A 231 1.04 -6.17 1.31
CA GLU A 231 1.92 -6.84 0.34
C GLU A 231 2.30 -8.27 0.78
N VAL A 232 2.47 -8.50 2.08
CA VAL A 232 2.67 -9.86 2.62
C VAL A 232 1.40 -10.71 2.43
N GLY A 233 0.22 -10.12 2.51
CA GLY A 233 -1.04 -10.79 2.14
C GLY A 233 -0.98 -11.32 0.70
N HIS A 234 -0.56 -10.52 -0.26
CA HIS A 234 -0.37 -10.96 -1.65
C HIS A 234 0.72 -12.04 -1.80
N TRP A 235 1.83 -11.89 -1.09
CA TRP A 235 2.88 -12.91 -1.07
C TRP A 235 2.37 -14.25 -0.53
N MET A 236 1.32 -14.23 0.33
CA MET A 236 0.61 -15.40 0.83
C MET A 236 -0.59 -15.81 -0.04
N ASN A 237 -0.72 -15.30 -1.25
CA ASN A 237 -1.78 -15.63 -2.23
C ASN A 237 -3.13 -14.91 -2.02
N LEU A 238 -3.25 -13.95 -1.13
CA LEU A 238 -4.47 -13.15 -1.03
C LEU A 238 -4.55 -12.16 -2.19
N ARG A 239 -5.73 -12.02 -2.78
CA ARG A 239 -6.03 -11.03 -3.81
C ARG A 239 -6.56 -9.75 -3.18
N HIS A 240 -6.60 -8.67 -3.95
CA HIS A 240 -7.38 -7.51 -3.51
C HIS A 240 -8.82 -7.89 -3.26
N ILE A 241 -9.43 -7.33 -2.22
CA ILE A 241 -10.77 -7.72 -1.78
C ILE A 241 -11.87 -7.49 -2.83
N TRP A 242 -11.64 -6.60 -3.80
CA TRP A 242 -12.55 -6.39 -4.95
C TRP A 242 -12.23 -7.31 -6.15
N GLY A 243 -11.22 -8.21 -6.04
CA GLY A 243 -10.86 -9.17 -7.07
C GLY A 243 -10.33 -8.55 -8.37
N ASP A 244 -9.75 -7.35 -8.30
CA ASP A 244 -9.16 -6.57 -9.41
C ASP A 244 -10.14 -6.32 -10.58
N ALA A 245 -11.44 -6.33 -10.28
CA ALA A 245 -12.52 -6.05 -11.24
C ALA A 245 -13.73 -5.47 -10.51
N ASN A 246 -14.56 -4.69 -11.23
CA ASN A 246 -15.82 -4.21 -10.65
C ASN A 246 -16.71 -5.40 -10.25
N CYS A 247 -17.06 -5.47 -8.98
CA CYS A 247 -17.77 -6.59 -8.38
C CYS A 247 -17.09 -7.96 -8.62
N GLY A 248 -15.77 -7.96 -8.62
CA GLY A 248 -14.96 -9.16 -8.80
C GLY A 248 -14.98 -10.10 -7.59
N SER A 249 -14.19 -11.17 -7.67
CA SER A 249 -14.02 -12.13 -6.58
C SER A 249 -12.54 -12.23 -6.20
N ASP A 250 -12.26 -12.12 -4.93
CA ASP A 250 -10.94 -12.37 -4.35
C ASP A 250 -10.66 -13.85 -4.05
N LEU A 251 -11.63 -14.72 -4.35
CA LEU A 251 -11.64 -16.17 -4.09
C LEU A 251 -11.72 -16.53 -2.60
N VAL A 252 -12.12 -15.60 -1.74
CA VAL A 252 -12.34 -15.80 -0.31
C VAL A 252 -13.85 -15.76 -0.06
N SER A 253 -14.39 -16.78 0.63
CA SER A 253 -15.84 -16.98 0.72
C SER A 253 -16.55 -16.14 1.77
N ASP A 254 -15.81 -15.57 2.71
CA ASP A 254 -16.33 -14.78 3.83
C ASP A 254 -16.12 -13.26 3.65
N THR A 255 -15.55 -12.84 2.52
CA THR A 255 -15.48 -11.44 2.12
C THR A 255 -16.72 -11.04 1.31
N PRO A 256 -17.33 -9.88 1.58
CA PRO A 256 -18.41 -9.36 0.76
C PRO A 256 -17.89 -8.87 -0.60
N THR A 257 -18.74 -8.88 -1.62
CA THR A 257 -18.38 -8.35 -2.94
C THR A 257 -18.23 -6.82 -2.88
N HIS A 258 -17.07 -6.33 -3.25
CA HIS A 258 -16.74 -4.91 -3.35
C HIS A 258 -16.95 -4.36 -4.76
N ASN A 259 -17.30 -3.09 -4.87
CA ASN A 259 -17.37 -2.40 -6.16
C ASN A 259 -16.00 -2.33 -6.85
N ASP A 260 -15.03 -1.82 -6.10
CA ASP A 260 -13.68 -1.50 -6.53
C ASP A 260 -12.84 -1.22 -5.26
N ALA A 261 -11.61 -0.77 -5.42
CA ALA A 261 -10.76 -0.32 -4.33
C ALA A 261 -11.36 0.86 -3.56
N ASN A 262 -11.32 0.81 -2.24
CA ASN A 262 -11.67 1.93 -1.38
C ASN A 262 -10.41 2.74 -1.02
N TYR A 263 -10.57 4.06 -0.87
CA TYR A 263 -9.48 4.98 -0.53
C TYR A 263 -9.84 5.86 0.67
N GLY A 264 -8.84 6.40 1.35
CA GLY A 264 -9.06 7.18 2.56
C GLY A 264 -9.53 6.31 3.70
N VAL A 265 -10.47 6.80 4.50
CA VAL A 265 -11.17 6.04 5.54
C VAL A 265 -12.66 6.17 5.30
N PRO A 266 -13.27 5.22 4.58
CA PRO A 266 -14.71 5.26 4.32
C PRO A 266 -15.52 5.25 5.60
N ALA A 267 -16.64 6.00 5.62
CA ALA A 267 -17.56 5.96 6.73
C ALA A 267 -18.28 4.60 6.78
N TYR A 268 -18.37 4.01 7.94
CA TYR A 268 -19.14 2.78 8.13
C TYR A 268 -20.61 3.07 8.44
N PRO A 269 -21.58 2.32 7.90
CA PRO A 269 -21.44 1.28 6.89
C PRO A 269 -21.20 1.84 5.48
N HIS A 270 -20.31 1.24 4.74
CA HIS A 270 -20.06 1.51 3.34
C HIS A 270 -20.68 0.39 2.49
N TYR A 271 -21.60 0.75 1.59
CA TYR A 271 -22.35 -0.23 0.81
C TYR A 271 -21.82 -0.35 -0.61
N SER A 272 -21.62 -1.59 -1.05
CA SER A 272 -21.38 -1.92 -2.44
C SER A 272 -22.62 -1.63 -3.30
N THR A 273 -22.42 -1.28 -4.56
CA THR A 273 -23.49 -1.23 -5.57
C THR A 273 -23.64 -2.55 -6.33
N CYS A 274 -22.85 -3.56 -5.97
CA CYS A 274 -22.96 -4.90 -6.51
C CYS A 274 -24.27 -5.58 -6.10
N SER A 275 -24.57 -6.73 -6.70
CA SER A 275 -25.82 -7.47 -6.43
C SER A 275 -25.99 -7.73 -4.93
N GLY A 276 -27.14 -7.38 -4.39
CA GLY A 276 -27.47 -7.54 -2.98
C GLY A 276 -27.02 -6.36 -2.09
N ASN A 277 -26.34 -5.37 -2.62
CA ASN A 277 -25.85 -4.20 -1.90
C ASN A 277 -25.17 -4.54 -0.55
N PRO A 278 -24.17 -5.45 -0.55
CA PRO A 278 -23.51 -5.83 0.69
C PRO A 278 -22.77 -4.65 1.33
N ILE A 279 -22.58 -4.69 2.65
CA ILE A 279 -21.64 -3.79 3.34
C ILE A 279 -20.23 -4.23 2.95
N GLU A 280 -19.43 -3.31 2.43
CA GLU A 280 -18.03 -3.55 2.10
C GLU A 280 -17.14 -3.64 3.34
N MET A 281 -16.20 -4.56 3.33
CA MET A 281 -15.24 -4.77 4.42
C MET A 281 -14.01 -3.85 4.24
N THR A 282 -14.25 -2.54 4.23
CA THR A 282 -13.25 -1.50 3.94
C THR A 282 -12.06 -1.48 4.91
N MET A 283 -12.19 -2.17 6.06
CA MET A 283 -11.14 -2.32 7.06
C MET A 283 -10.25 -3.56 6.84
N ASN A 284 -10.47 -4.33 5.81
CA ASN A 284 -9.62 -5.48 5.46
C ASN A 284 -8.27 -4.97 4.92
N TYR A 285 -7.17 -5.60 5.34
CA TYR A 285 -5.83 -5.25 4.88
C TYR A 285 -5.66 -5.37 3.36
N MET A 286 -6.50 -6.15 2.67
CA MET A 286 -6.45 -6.32 1.22
C MET A 286 -7.25 -5.26 0.44
N ASP A 287 -7.76 -4.20 1.09
CA ASP A 287 -8.31 -3.01 0.45
C ASP A 287 -7.22 -1.91 0.30
N TYR A 288 -7.58 -0.77 -0.32
CA TYR A 288 -6.70 0.39 -0.54
C TYR A 288 -6.97 1.56 0.39
N THR A 289 -7.63 1.32 1.50
CA THR A 289 -7.86 2.37 2.52
C THR A 289 -6.54 2.84 3.13
N ASP A 290 -6.55 4.03 3.74
CA ASP A 290 -5.42 4.53 4.52
C ASP A 290 -5.11 3.56 5.67
N ASP A 291 -3.85 3.51 6.12
CA ASP A 291 -3.42 2.58 7.18
C ASP A 291 -4.31 2.59 8.42
N ARG A 292 -4.81 3.77 8.82
CA ARG A 292 -5.73 3.90 9.97
C ARG A 292 -7.14 3.35 9.71
N GLY A 293 -7.45 3.00 8.49
CA GLY A 293 -8.74 2.46 8.07
C GLY A 293 -8.75 0.95 7.89
N MET A 294 -7.58 0.29 7.96
CA MET A 294 -7.45 -1.15 7.78
C MET A 294 -6.84 -1.81 9.01
N TYR A 295 -7.49 -2.83 9.53
CA TYR A 295 -7.11 -3.42 10.81
C TYR A 295 -7.55 -4.90 11.00
N MET A 296 -7.91 -5.61 9.91
CA MET A 296 -8.24 -7.04 9.99
C MET A 296 -7.95 -7.79 8.70
N PHE A 297 -7.70 -9.09 8.84
CA PHE A 297 -7.96 -10.11 7.83
C PHE A 297 -9.25 -10.86 8.16
N SER A 298 -9.86 -11.49 7.18
CA SER A 298 -10.95 -12.46 7.34
C SER A 298 -10.44 -13.88 7.10
#